data_cd21e7ba363bb8efc7c61fbc77e9fe6a
#
_entry.id   cd21e7ba363bb8efc7c61fbc77e9fe6a
#
_cell.length_a   1.000
_cell.length_b   1.000
_cell.length_c   1.000
_cell.angle_alpha   90.00
_cell.angle_beta   90.00
_cell.angle_gamma   90.00
#
_symmetry.space_group_name_H-M   'P 1'
#
loop_
_entity.id
_entity.type
_entity.pdbx_description
1 polymer ?
#
loop_
_entity_poly.entity_id
_entity_poly.type
_entity_poly.pdbx_seq_one_letter_code
_entity_poly.pdbx_strand_id
1 'polypeptide(L)'
;MNSQAELRRRLGTQATFLVVAALLASFPLRAEAQESGTTESTETAVVENNLSAPRATERARSVPIRIGYFRAHDARGLNVFEAPKDEGMPYDGFSLQWGAAFTQQFQSIEHENEASPNVVNNVDLNSLIGIGKGFNNADANLFMDAQLARGIRVALTSYLSSRHHSETWVKDGYLLIDGSPWENESLDNLMKYLTLRLGHFEINYGDMHFRRTDNGQALFNPLVGNLLMDAFTTEIGGEVYARTRGFLAMAAVTGGEVRGQVIKPEQRSPSVIGKLGYDGQIAPDLRVRLTGSVYKTSKSISNTLYTGSRAGSRYYYVVEAPNATEAAQAWSGDVRPGFGKKVTAWVVNPFIKYRGLELFGNVEEAKGRSATEVSDRTWKHYAGEAVYRFFGNQLYVAGRYNVAKGQLQGISPEVTVNRIQPGGGWFLTQNLMAKAEYVQQKYEDFPVTDIRSKAKFEGAVIEAVVSF
;
A
#
# COMPACT_ATOMS: atom_id res chain seq x y z
N MET A 1 -17.09 47.60 -9.29
CA MET A 1 -18.02 46.49 -9.05
C MET A 1 -17.33 45.14 -8.79
N ASN A 2 -16.06 45.09 -8.34
CA ASN A 2 -15.34 43.81 -8.14
C ASN A 2 -15.03 43.43 -6.66
N SER A 3 -15.48 44.25 -5.70
CA SER A 3 -15.11 44.03 -4.27
C SER A 3 -16.05 43.08 -3.52
N GLN A 4 -17.29 42.96 -3.94
CA GLN A 4 -18.27 42.09 -3.23
C GLN A 4 -18.22 40.60 -3.62
N ALA A 5 -17.66 40.27 -4.78
CA ALA A 5 -17.54 38.88 -5.24
C ALA A 5 -16.37 38.15 -4.55
N GLU A 6 -15.30 38.87 -4.24
CA GLU A 6 -14.15 38.34 -3.50
C GLU A 6 -14.44 38.10 -2.01
N LEU A 7 -15.27 38.94 -1.41
CA LEU A 7 -15.68 38.77 -0.01
C LEU A 7 -16.58 37.56 0.19
N ARG A 8 -17.46 37.24 -0.77
CA ARG A 8 -18.29 36.03 -0.71
C ARG A 8 -17.55 34.73 -0.94
N ARG A 9 -16.45 34.76 -1.71
CA ARG A 9 -15.57 33.58 -1.87
C ARG A 9 -14.76 33.27 -0.60
N ARG A 10 -14.29 34.26 0.14
CA ARG A 10 -13.57 34.05 1.41
C ARG A 10 -14.45 33.58 2.56
N LEU A 11 -15.72 33.99 2.60
CA LEU A 11 -16.65 33.55 3.64
C LEU A 11 -17.21 32.14 3.42
N GLY A 12 -17.29 31.66 2.18
CA GLY A 12 -17.74 30.29 1.87
C GLY A 12 -16.74 29.22 2.26
N THR A 13 -15.43 29.51 2.20
CA THR A 13 -14.36 28.55 2.52
C THR A 13 -14.11 28.44 4.03
N GLN A 14 -14.39 29.49 4.80
CA GLN A 14 -14.23 29.46 6.25
C GLN A 14 -15.40 28.81 6.99
N ALA A 15 -16.60 28.84 6.42
CA ALA A 15 -17.77 28.20 7.04
C ALA A 15 -17.70 26.66 7.00
N THR A 16 -17.06 26.07 6.00
CA THR A 16 -16.91 24.60 5.89
C THR A 16 -15.87 24.06 6.87
N PHE A 17 -14.83 24.83 7.20
CA PHE A 17 -13.83 24.44 8.19
C PHE A 17 -14.33 24.54 9.63
N LEU A 18 -15.24 25.49 9.93
CA LEU A 18 -15.79 25.67 11.27
C LEU A 18 -16.82 24.59 11.66
N VAL A 19 -17.52 23.97 10.71
CA VAL A 19 -18.48 22.90 11.01
C VAL A 19 -17.76 21.59 11.36
N VAL A 20 -16.59 21.32 10.77
CA VAL A 20 -15.79 20.10 11.10
C VAL A 20 -15.07 20.29 12.46
N ALA A 21 -14.62 21.49 12.78
CA ALA A 21 -13.98 21.78 14.07
C ALA A 21 -14.99 21.82 15.23
N ALA A 22 -16.25 22.24 14.99
CA ALA A 22 -17.30 22.26 16.01
C ALA A 22 -17.83 20.88 16.39
N LEU A 23 -17.74 19.89 15.50
CA LEU A 23 -18.12 18.49 15.78
C LEU A 23 -17.08 17.74 16.62
N LEU A 24 -15.83 18.20 16.66
CA LEU A 24 -14.78 17.60 17.47
C LEU A 24 -14.67 18.21 18.89
N ALA A 25 -15.29 19.36 19.12
CA ALA A 25 -15.21 20.08 20.40
C ALA A 25 -16.36 19.81 21.38
N SER A 26 -17.35 18.96 21.02
CA SER A 26 -18.56 18.76 21.81
C SER A 26 -18.60 17.45 22.63
N PHE A 27 -17.48 16.77 22.83
CA PHE A 27 -17.42 15.64 23.77
C PHE A 27 -16.78 16.08 25.09
N PRO A 28 -17.52 16.07 26.23
CA PRO A 28 -16.91 16.35 27.54
C PRO A 28 -16.05 15.16 27.97
N LEU A 29 -14.74 15.36 28.02
CA LEU A 29 -13.80 14.51 28.73
C LEU A 29 -14.04 14.67 30.24
N ARG A 30 -14.75 13.75 30.83
CA ARG A 30 -14.86 13.64 32.29
C ARG A 30 -13.70 12.79 32.78
N ALA A 31 -12.64 13.45 33.22
CA ALA A 31 -11.58 12.82 34.00
C ALA A 31 -12.03 12.78 35.46
N GLU A 32 -12.33 11.62 35.97
CA GLU A 32 -12.46 11.42 37.42
C GLU A 32 -11.06 11.20 38.02
N ALA A 33 -10.62 12.17 38.81
CA ALA A 33 -9.45 12.02 39.65
C ALA A 33 -9.81 11.17 40.86
N GLN A 34 -9.14 10.06 41.01
CA GLN A 34 -9.26 9.21 42.19
C GLN A 34 -8.21 9.66 43.20
N GLU A 35 -8.68 10.19 44.35
CA GLU A 35 -7.86 10.57 45.50
C GLU A 35 -7.19 9.35 46.12
N SER A 36 -5.90 9.46 46.42
CA SER A 36 -5.10 8.49 47.13
C SER A 36 -5.31 8.61 48.62
N GLY A 37 -5.91 7.58 49.23
CA GLY A 37 -5.88 7.39 50.67
C GLY A 37 -4.68 6.54 51.08
N THR A 38 -3.81 7.13 51.86
CA THR A 38 -2.68 6.50 52.56
C THR A 38 -3.14 5.60 53.69
N THR A 39 -2.67 4.35 53.69
CA THR A 39 -2.52 3.60 54.97
C THR A 39 -1.28 2.73 54.92
N GLU A 40 -0.34 3.01 55.81
CA GLU A 40 0.85 2.22 56.07
C GLU A 40 0.49 0.84 56.61
N SER A 41 1.11 -0.20 56.12
CA SER A 41 1.51 -1.37 56.89
C SER A 41 2.71 -2.04 56.29
N THR A 42 3.76 -2.08 57.08
CA THR A 42 5.05 -2.70 56.87
C THR A 42 4.93 -4.21 56.86
N GLU A 43 5.26 -4.87 55.78
CA GLU A 43 5.66 -6.29 55.81
C GLU A 43 6.73 -6.54 54.75
N THR A 44 7.89 -6.93 55.26
CA THR A 44 9.10 -7.27 54.50
C THR A 44 8.91 -8.63 53.87
N ALA A 45 8.59 -8.69 52.58
CA ALA A 45 8.62 -9.93 51.82
C ALA A 45 9.87 -9.95 50.90
N VAL A 46 10.71 -10.93 51.14
CA VAL A 46 11.88 -11.27 50.31
C VAL A 46 11.39 -11.69 48.94
N VAL A 47 11.63 -10.84 47.92
CA VAL A 47 11.36 -11.20 46.53
C VAL A 47 12.52 -12.02 46.00
N GLU A 48 12.35 -13.35 45.94
CA GLU A 48 13.19 -14.21 45.12
C GLU A 48 12.99 -13.86 43.64
N ASN A 49 14.04 -13.35 43.04
CA ASN A 49 14.12 -13.09 41.61
C ASN A 49 14.18 -14.41 40.81
N ASN A 50 13.05 -15.02 40.55
CA ASN A 50 12.92 -16.05 39.54
C ASN A 50 12.76 -15.42 38.18
N LEU A 51 13.87 -15.05 37.54
CA LEU A 51 13.94 -14.78 36.09
C LEU A 51 13.81 -16.13 35.35
N SER A 52 12.61 -16.69 35.33
CA SER A 52 12.26 -17.73 34.38
C SER A 52 12.00 -17.07 33.03
N ALA A 53 12.89 -17.37 32.05
CA ALA A 53 12.66 -17.02 30.66
C ALA A 53 11.24 -17.41 30.21
N PRO A 54 10.53 -16.59 29.45
CA PRO A 54 9.19 -16.92 29.02
C PRO A 54 9.23 -18.21 28.18
N ARG A 55 8.51 -19.23 28.63
CA ARG A 55 8.31 -20.47 27.89
C ARG A 55 7.73 -20.15 26.52
N ALA A 56 8.46 -20.45 25.46
CA ALA A 56 8.08 -20.32 24.05
C ALA A 56 7.00 -21.33 23.63
N THR A 57 5.87 -21.40 24.35
CA THR A 57 4.76 -22.31 24.03
C THR A 57 3.36 -21.75 24.26
N GLU A 58 3.18 -20.47 24.37
CA GLU A 58 1.88 -19.91 24.03
C GLU A 58 1.88 -19.57 22.54
N ARG A 59 1.37 -20.50 21.73
CA ARG A 59 0.83 -20.14 20.42
C ARG A 59 -0.07 -18.93 20.67
N ALA A 60 0.32 -17.76 20.16
CA ALA A 60 -0.50 -16.58 20.23
C ALA A 60 -1.88 -16.97 19.68
N ARG A 61 -2.83 -17.25 20.57
CA ARG A 61 -4.24 -17.35 20.20
C ARG A 61 -4.54 -16.01 19.59
N SER A 62 -4.87 -16.01 18.31
CA SER A 62 -5.38 -14.83 17.64
C SER A 62 -6.58 -14.37 18.45
N VAL A 63 -6.38 -13.36 19.29
CA VAL A 63 -7.53 -12.69 19.92
C VAL A 63 -8.28 -12.07 18.76
N PRO A 64 -9.55 -12.46 18.51
CA PRO A 64 -10.31 -11.85 17.44
C PRO A 64 -10.29 -10.34 17.68
N ILE A 65 -9.87 -9.58 16.69
CA ILE A 65 -10.04 -8.13 16.74
C ILE A 65 -11.54 -7.91 16.90
N ARG A 66 -11.98 -7.17 17.90
CA ARG A 66 -13.42 -6.91 18.14
C ARG A 66 -14.12 -6.26 16.96
N ILE A 67 -13.36 -5.63 16.05
CA ILE A 67 -13.81 -5.14 14.74
C ILE A 67 -13.41 -6.20 13.70
N GLY A 68 -14.00 -7.37 13.76
CA GLY A 68 -13.53 -8.63 13.20
C GLY A 68 -13.47 -8.74 11.68
N TYR A 69 -13.73 -7.67 10.95
CA TYR A 69 -13.80 -7.69 9.50
C TYR A 69 -12.70 -6.92 8.80
N PHE A 70 -11.86 -6.19 9.53
CA PHE A 70 -10.70 -5.53 8.97
C PHE A 70 -9.48 -6.45 9.02
N ARG A 71 -8.57 -6.25 8.08
CA ARG A 71 -7.26 -6.88 8.12
C ARG A 71 -6.47 -6.34 9.31
N ALA A 72 -5.88 -7.21 10.11
CA ALA A 72 -4.99 -6.78 11.18
C ALA A 72 -3.79 -6.01 10.62
N HIS A 73 -3.40 -4.93 11.30
CA HIS A 73 -2.24 -4.13 10.89
C HIS A 73 -0.90 -4.74 11.31
N ASP A 74 -0.89 -5.77 12.15
CA ASP A 74 0.30 -6.51 12.61
C ASP A 74 0.52 -7.83 11.87
N ALA A 75 1.41 -8.70 12.37
CA ALA A 75 1.76 -9.97 11.74
C ALA A 75 0.57 -10.92 11.52
N ARG A 76 -0.57 -10.73 12.20
CA ARG A 76 -1.80 -11.50 11.97
C ARG A 76 -2.42 -11.20 10.60
N GLY A 77 -2.13 -10.03 10.03
CA GLY A 77 -2.53 -9.63 8.68
C GLY A 77 -1.68 -10.23 7.55
N LEU A 78 -0.63 -11.01 7.86
CA LEU A 78 0.19 -11.65 6.83
C LEU A 78 -0.64 -12.63 5.98
N ASN A 79 -0.53 -12.48 4.65
CA ASN A 79 -1.26 -13.29 3.67
C ASN A 79 -2.79 -13.25 3.81
N VAL A 80 -3.31 -12.23 4.48
CA VAL A 80 -4.72 -11.87 4.41
C VAL A 80 -4.87 -10.94 3.20
N PHE A 81 -5.63 -11.38 2.21
CA PHE A 81 -5.96 -10.61 1.02
C PHE A 81 -7.22 -9.78 1.28
N GLU A 82 -8.31 -10.01 0.60
CA GLU A 82 -9.56 -9.33 0.95
C GLU A 82 -9.95 -9.62 2.40
N ALA A 83 -10.37 -8.58 3.12
CA ALA A 83 -10.80 -8.74 4.50
C ALA A 83 -11.84 -9.86 4.61
N PRO A 84 -11.69 -10.79 5.56
CA PRO A 84 -12.62 -11.90 5.71
C PRO A 84 -14.01 -11.37 6.05
N LYS A 85 -15.01 -12.08 5.58
CA LYS A 85 -16.38 -11.89 6.01
C LYS A 85 -16.59 -12.75 7.25
N ASP A 86 -16.78 -12.10 8.40
CA ASP A 86 -16.98 -12.81 9.65
C ASP A 86 -18.47 -12.97 9.92
N GLU A 87 -18.99 -14.19 9.76
CA GLU A 87 -20.41 -14.50 9.90
C GLU A 87 -20.85 -14.60 11.39
N GLY A 88 -19.88 -14.58 12.31
CA GLY A 88 -20.14 -14.93 13.70
C GLY A 88 -19.99 -13.81 14.74
N MET A 89 -19.63 -12.59 14.33
CA MET A 89 -19.42 -11.50 15.30
C MET A 89 -20.72 -10.74 15.58
N PRO A 90 -21.28 -10.86 16.79
CA PRO A 90 -22.43 -10.06 17.16
C PRO A 90 -22.05 -8.57 17.20
N TYR A 91 -22.94 -7.71 16.72
CA TYR A 91 -22.82 -6.29 16.96
C TYR A 91 -23.21 -5.98 18.42
N ASP A 92 -22.26 -5.50 19.19
CA ASP A 92 -22.42 -5.16 20.61
C ASP A 92 -22.36 -3.63 20.86
N GLY A 93 -22.48 -2.83 19.80
CA GLY A 93 -22.48 -1.38 19.87
C GLY A 93 -21.34 -0.75 19.07
N PHE A 94 -21.24 0.56 19.15
CA PHE A 94 -20.16 1.32 18.51
C PHE A 94 -18.80 0.89 19.05
N SER A 95 -17.86 0.60 18.16
CA SER A 95 -16.48 0.33 18.54
C SER A 95 -15.52 1.08 17.62
N LEU A 96 -14.38 1.51 18.17
CA LEU A 96 -13.33 2.25 17.49
C LEU A 96 -11.98 1.65 17.84
N GLN A 97 -11.17 1.37 16.82
CA GLN A 97 -9.80 0.92 16.96
C GLN A 97 -8.88 1.92 16.29
N TRP A 98 -7.80 2.28 16.98
CA TRP A 98 -6.68 3.03 16.43
C TRP A 98 -5.49 2.11 16.24
N GLY A 99 -4.73 2.37 15.19
CA GLY A 99 -3.48 1.68 14.91
C GLY A 99 -2.50 2.61 14.22
N ALA A 100 -1.25 2.19 14.14
CA ALA A 100 -0.21 2.91 13.43
C ALA A 100 0.80 1.92 12.83
N ALA A 101 1.45 2.37 11.75
CA ALA A 101 2.64 1.71 11.23
C ALA A 101 3.74 2.76 11.05
N PHE A 102 4.97 2.34 11.29
CA PHE A 102 6.15 3.20 11.18
C PHE A 102 7.33 2.39 10.64
N THR A 103 8.08 2.97 9.69
CA THR A 103 9.30 2.38 9.15
C THR A 103 10.47 3.33 9.20
N GLN A 104 11.65 2.76 9.43
CA GLN A 104 12.93 3.43 9.32
C GLN A 104 13.88 2.55 8.52
N GLN A 105 14.63 3.15 7.58
CA GLN A 105 15.56 2.45 6.71
C GLN A 105 17.00 2.96 6.87
N PHE A 106 17.95 2.05 6.58
CA PHE A 106 19.34 2.36 6.31
C PHE A 106 19.71 1.80 4.95
N GLN A 107 20.25 2.65 4.06
CA GLN A 107 20.64 2.31 2.70
C GLN A 107 22.15 2.33 2.54
N SER A 108 22.68 1.33 1.84
CA SER A 108 24.06 1.26 1.34
C SER A 108 24.03 0.73 -0.09
N ILE A 109 23.83 1.62 -1.05
CA ILE A 109 23.64 1.31 -2.48
C ILE A 109 24.68 2.11 -3.28
N GLU A 110 25.16 1.51 -4.37
CA GLU A 110 26.01 2.11 -5.37
C GLU A 110 25.28 2.07 -6.73
N HIS A 111 25.58 3.03 -7.64
CA HIS A 111 24.99 3.11 -8.96
C HIS A 111 25.99 3.58 -10.01
N GLU A 112 25.75 3.20 -11.27
CA GLU A 112 26.54 3.55 -12.43
C GLU A 112 25.68 3.63 -13.69
N ASN A 113 26.13 4.33 -14.72
CA ASN A 113 25.55 4.36 -16.05
C ASN A 113 26.62 4.62 -17.14
N GLU A 114 26.24 4.42 -18.41
CA GLU A 114 27.09 4.74 -19.60
C GLU A 114 26.34 5.71 -20.55
N ALA A 115 25.60 6.67 -20.02
CA ALA A 115 24.87 7.65 -20.80
C ALA A 115 25.83 8.71 -21.42
N SER A 116 25.51 9.16 -22.62
CA SER A 116 26.21 10.31 -23.20
C SER A 116 25.87 11.59 -22.44
N PRO A 117 26.80 12.53 -22.25
CA PRO A 117 26.55 13.79 -21.56
C PRO A 117 25.35 14.57 -22.14
N ASN A 118 24.51 15.10 -21.27
CA ASN A 118 23.38 15.98 -21.60
C ASN A 118 23.47 17.27 -20.78
N VAL A 119 24.26 18.23 -21.27
CA VAL A 119 24.57 19.45 -20.53
C VAL A 119 23.48 20.51 -20.74
N VAL A 120 22.77 20.84 -19.64
CA VAL A 120 21.76 21.90 -19.57
C VAL A 120 22.14 22.87 -18.46
N ASN A 121 22.26 24.15 -18.76
CA ASN A 121 22.66 25.18 -17.76
C ASN A 121 23.95 24.80 -17.00
N ASN A 122 24.97 24.31 -17.70
CA ASN A 122 26.26 23.85 -17.16
C ASN A 122 26.19 22.64 -16.22
N VAL A 123 25.08 21.92 -16.19
CA VAL A 123 24.91 20.67 -15.45
C VAL A 123 24.70 19.52 -16.42
N ASP A 124 25.49 18.47 -16.31
CA ASP A 124 25.27 17.25 -17.08
C ASP A 124 24.17 16.44 -16.39
N LEU A 125 22.96 16.43 -16.98
CA LEU A 125 21.78 15.73 -16.48
C LEU A 125 21.86 14.21 -16.64
N ASN A 126 22.84 13.70 -17.36
CA ASN A 126 23.10 12.27 -17.52
C ASN A 126 24.22 11.77 -16.60
N SER A 127 24.93 12.65 -15.90
CA SER A 127 25.78 12.22 -14.79
C SER A 127 24.92 11.87 -13.58
N LEU A 128 25.41 10.96 -12.72
CA LEU A 128 24.66 10.50 -11.55
C LEU A 128 24.98 11.36 -10.32
N ILE A 129 23.94 11.63 -9.52
CA ILE A 129 24.12 12.26 -8.20
C ILE A 129 24.96 11.37 -7.31
N GLY A 130 25.89 11.92 -6.54
CA GLY A 130 26.65 11.15 -5.55
C GLY A 130 25.76 10.67 -4.40
N ILE A 131 25.67 9.37 -4.18
CA ILE A 131 24.92 8.79 -3.06
C ILE A 131 25.88 8.12 -2.06
N GLY A 132 25.54 8.19 -0.79
CA GLY A 132 26.30 7.61 0.32
C GLY A 132 25.48 6.61 1.11
N LYS A 133 26.11 6.07 2.16
CA LYS A 133 25.45 5.18 3.13
C LYS A 133 24.78 6.01 4.19
N GLY A 134 23.53 5.69 4.53
CA GLY A 134 22.82 6.45 5.57
C GLY A 134 21.38 6.03 5.81
N PHE A 135 20.81 6.60 6.85
CA PHE A 135 19.38 6.53 7.10
C PHE A 135 18.65 7.45 6.12
N ASN A 136 17.56 6.95 5.55
CA ASN A 136 16.87 7.65 4.47
C ASN A 136 15.37 7.83 4.67
N ASN A 137 14.66 6.91 5.23
CA ASN A 137 13.20 6.90 5.23
C ASN A 137 12.63 6.99 6.66
N ALA A 138 11.56 7.74 6.82
CA ALA A 138 10.80 7.89 8.06
C ALA A 138 9.32 8.07 7.71
N ASP A 139 8.68 6.99 7.26
CA ASP A 139 7.27 6.98 6.86
C ASP A 139 6.40 6.38 7.97
N ALA A 140 5.18 6.90 8.11
CA ALA A 140 4.19 6.36 9.03
C ALA A 140 2.79 6.36 8.43
N ASN A 141 1.95 5.43 8.90
CA ASN A 141 0.52 5.41 8.68
C ASN A 141 -0.20 5.55 10.01
N LEU A 142 -1.33 6.22 10.01
CA LEU A 142 -2.31 6.17 11.09
C LEU A 142 -3.57 5.48 10.56
N PHE A 143 -4.10 4.53 11.32
CA PHE A 143 -5.30 3.77 11.01
C PHE A 143 -6.40 4.10 12.01
N MET A 144 -7.62 4.20 11.52
CA MET A 144 -8.81 4.31 12.35
C MET A 144 -9.90 3.44 11.73
N ASP A 145 -10.27 2.39 12.44
CA ASP A 145 -11.30 1.44 12.05
C ASP A 145 -12.47 1.53 13.02
N ALA A 146 -13.67 1.79 12.54
CA ALA A 146 -14.84 1.95 13.37
C ALA A 146 -15.99 1.04 12.91
N GLN A 147 -16.67 0.40 13.86
CA GLN A 147 -17.95 -0.25 13.64
C GLN A 147 -19.06 0.70 14.08
N LEU A 148 -19.87 1.15 13.11
CA LEU A 148 -20.90 2.18 13.34
C LEU A 148 -22.26 1.56 13.65
N ALA A 149 -22.58 0.45 12.99
CA ALA A 149 -23.82 -0.28 13.14
C ALA A 149 -23.60 -1.76 12.75
N ARG A 150 -24.61 -2.61 12.91
CA ARG A 150 -24.59 -3.98 12.42
C ARG A 150 -24.24 -3.99 10.93
N GLY A 151 -23.16 -4.66 10.56
CA GLY A 151 -22.69 -4.77 9.17
C GLY A 151 -22.21 -3.48 8.52
N ILE A 152 -22.06 -2.38 9.27
CA ILE A 152 -21.61 -1.08 8.76
C ILE A 152 -20.32 -0.65 9.45
N ARG A 153 -19.26 -0.47 8.70
CA ARG A 153 -17.93 -0.11 9.19
C ARG A 153 -17.30 0.99 8.37
N VAL A 154 -16.40 1.74 8.96
CA VAL A 154 -15.60 2.79 8.32
C VAL A 154 -14.13 2.50 8.56
N ALA A 155 -13.31 2.61 7.54
CA ALA A 155 -11.87 2.66 7.66
C ALA A 155 -11.34 4.01 7.17
N LEU A 156 -10.39 4.54 7.90
CA LEU A 156 -9.65 5.76 7.55
C LEU A 156 -8.15 5.50 7.71
N THR A 157 -7.38 5.82 6.67
CA THR A 157 -5.91 5.74 6.70
C THR A 157 -5.32 7.09 6.32
N SER A 158 -4.39 7.58 7.14
CA SER A 158 -3.59 8.77 6.85
C SER A 158 -2.12 8.40 6.67
N TYR A 159 -1.46 9.02 5.69
CA TYR A 159 -0.01 8.95 5.48
C TYR A 159 0.70 10.14 6.10
N LEU A 160 1.83 9.84 6.77
CA LEU A 160 2.86 10.80 7.15
C LEU A 160 4.14 10.34 6.44
N SER A 161 4.57 11.11 5.44
CA SER A 161 5.68 10.73 4.57
C SER A 161 6.86 11.66 4.78
N SER A 162 8.08 11.10 4.79
CA SER A 162 9.31 11.89 4.82
C SER A 162 9.45 12.82 3.61
N ARG A 163 8.82 12.48 2.50
CA ARG A 163 8.78 13.29 1.28
C ARG A 163 8.05 14.62 1.46
N HIS A 164 7.06 14.66 2.36
CA HIS A 164 6.23 15.84 2.64
C HIS A 164 6.04 16.02 4.14
N HIS A 165 7.08 16.44 4.83
CA HIS A 165 7.12 16.56 6.30
C HIS A 165 6.02 17.46 6.88
N SER A 166 5.55 18.46 6.13
CA SER A 166 4.50 19.37 6.57
C SER A 166 3.09 18.91 6.26
N GLU A 167 2.93 17.77 5.60
CA GLU A 167 1.62 17.30 5.09
C GLU A 167 1.22 15.95 5.65
N THR A 168 -0.03 15.84 6.04
CA THR A 168 -0.71 14.58 6.29
C THR A 168 -1.65 14.30 5.14
N TRP A 169 -1.54 13.12 4.52
CA TRP A 169 -2.35 12.73 3.38
C TRP A 169 -3.39 11.70 3.78
N VAL A 170 -4.63 11.91 3.36
CA VAL A 170 -5.64 10.86 3.42
C VAL A 170 -5.36 9.87 2.30
N LYS A 171 -5.03 8.63 2.68
CA LYS A 171 -4.91 7.52 1.73
C LYS A 171 -6.28 6.92 1.46
N ASP A 172 -6.97 6.48 2.51
CA ASP A 172 -8.27 5.84 2.46
C ASP A 172 -9.26 6.53 3.37
N GLY A 173 -10.52 6.51 2.97
CA GLY A 173 -11.67 6.90 3.76
C GLY A 173 -12.90 6.28 3.12
N TYR A 174 -13.32 5.08 3.60
CA TYR A 174 -14.42 4.36 2.97
C TYR A 174 -15.36 3.70 3.99
N LEU A 175 -16.59 3.55 3.54
CA LEU A 175 -17.64 2.77 4.18
C LEU A 175 -17.61 1.34 3.65
N LEU A 176 -17.65 0.35 4.53
CA LEU A 176 -17.80 -1.06 4.22
C LEU A 176 -19.14 -1.56 4.76
N ILE A 177 -19.92 -2.18 3.90
CA ILE A 177 -21.22 -2.76 4.24
C ILE A 177 -21.16 -4.25 3.89
N ASP A 178 -21.20 -5.11 4.90
CA ASP A 178 -21.14 -6.57 4.72
C ASP A 178 -22.20 -7.33 5.53
N GLY A 179 -23.12 -6.61 6.12
CA GLY A 179 -24.30 -7.13 6.79
C GLY A 179 -25.47 -6.15 6.65
N SER A 180 -26.70 -6.63 6.85
CA SER A 180 -27.86 -5.75 6.88
C SER A 180 -27.89 -4.99 8.23
N PRO A 181 -28.05 -3.65 8.20
CA PRO A 181 -28.27 -2.89 9.43
C PRO A 181 -29.68 -3.07 9.98
N TRP A 182 -30.58 -3.64 9.21
CA TRP A 182 -31.96 -3.92 9.58
C TRP A 182 -32.17 -5.42 9.79
N GLU A 183 -33.08 -5.78 10.68
CA GLU A 183 -33.53 -7.15 10.87
C GLU A 183 -34.43 -7.57 9.72
N ASN A 184 -33.83 -8.12 8.67
CA ASN A 184 -34.50 -8.60 7.47
C ASN A 184 -33.81 -9.85 6.94
N GLU A 185 -34.49 -10.99 7.04
CA GLU A 185 -33.95 -12.29 6.67
C GLU A 185 -33.48 -12.37 5.21
N SER A 186 -34.21 -11.76 4.29
CA SER A 186 -33.81 -11.76 2.88
C SER A 186 -32.53 -10.98 2.62
N LEU A 187 -32.38 -9.81 3.27
CA LEU A 187 -31.17 -8.99 3.20
C LEU A 187 -29.99 -9.70 3.92
N ASP A 188 -30.23 -10.29 5.08
CA ASP A 188 -29.21 -11.06 5.79
C ASP A 188 -28.71 -12.25 4.94
N ASN A 189 -29.61 -12.96 4.28
CA ASN A 189 -29.25 -14.05 3.38
C ASN A 189 -28.45 -13.58 2.15
N LEU A 190 -28.79 -12.43 1.56
CA LEU A 190 -28.05 -11.83 0.46
C LEU A 190 -26.66 -11.36 0.90
N MET A 191 -26.61 -10.68 2.05
CA MET A 191 -25.38 -10.11 2.61
C MET A 191 -24.41 -11.17 3.14
N LYS A 192 -24.78 -12.46 3.24
CA LYS A 192 -23.84 -13.56 3.47
C LYS A 192 -22.80 -13.69 2.34
N TYR A 193 -23.17 -13.29 1.13
CA TYR A 193 -22.33 -13.41 -0.06
C TYR A 193 -21.75 -12.07 -0.51
N LEU A 194 -22.44 -10.96 -0.24
CA LEU A 194 -22.09 -9.64 -0.75
C LEU A 194 -21.36 -8.79 0.29
N THR A 195 -20.46 -7.94 -0.21
CA THR A 195 -19.83 -6.85 0.52
C THR A 195 -19.78 -5.64 -0.41
N LEU A 196 -20.13 -4.47 0.12
CA LEU A 196 -20.04 -3.18 -0.60
C LEU A 196 -18.96 -2.34 0.05
N ARG A 197 -18.14 -1.67 -0.77
CA ARG A 197 -17.17 -0.67 -0.32
C ARG A 197 -17.42 0.63 -1.08
N LEU A 198 -17.61 1.74 -0.38
CA LEU A 198 -17.97 3.04 -0.95
C LEU A 198 -17.10 4.13 -0.34
N GLY A 199 -16.51 4.99 -1.15
CA GLY A 199 -15.69 6.11 -0.69
C GLY A 199 -14.42 6.31 -1.48
N HIS A 200 -13.36 6.73 -0.80
CA HIS A 200 -12.01 6.85 -1.31
C HIS A 200 -11.17 5.69 -0.80
N PHE A 201 -10.65 4.86 -1.69
CA PHE A 201 -9.93 3.64 -1.30
C PHE A 201 -8.91 3.23 -2.35
N GLU A 202 -7.91 2.47 -1.91
CA GLU A 202 -7.03 1.72 -2.80
C GLU A 202 -7.85 0.69 -3.56
N ILE A 203 -7.84 0.78 -4.90
CA ILE A 203 -8.62 -0.12 -5.76
C ILE A 203 -8.08 -1.56 -5.67
N ASN A 204 -8.99 -2.55 -5.70
CA ASN A 204 -8.58 -3.95 -5.65
C ASN A 204 -8.17 -4.48 -7.03
N TYR A 205 -7.07 -3.95 -7.58
CA TYR A 205 -6.45 -4.38 -8.82
C TYR A 205 -5.17 -5.16 -8.54
N GLY A 206 -5.15 -6.44 -8.90
CA GLY A 206 -4.09 -7.38 -8.57
C GLY A 206 -4.06 -7.80 -7.09
N ASP A 207 -3.09 -8.62 -6.70
CA ASP A 207 -2.92 -9.09 -5.33
C ASP A 207 -1.66 -8.51 -4.66
N MET A 208 -0.77 -7.91 -5.43
CA MET A 208 0.46 -7.34 -4.86
C MET A 208 0.16 -6.20 -3.89
N HIS A 209 -0.92 -5.46 -4.07
CA HIS A 209 -1.32 -4.39 -3.15
C HIS A 209 -1.55 -4.87 -1.71
N PHE A 210 -1.82 -6.16 -1.49
CA PHE A 210 -1.86 -6.77 -0.15
C PHE A 210 -0.49 -7.16 0.39
N ARG A 211 0.54 -7.21 -0.43
CA ARG A 211 1.89 -7.70 -0.10
C ARG A 211 2.98 -6.65 -0.28
N ARG A 212 2.66 -5.46 -0.74
CA ARG A 212 3.59 -4.35 -0.94
C ARG A 212 3.84 -3.56 0.33
N THR A 213 4.91 -2.81 0.34
CA THR A 213 5.10 -1.73 1.29
C THR A 213 4.18 -0.58 0.91
N ASP A 214 3.38 -0.12 1.87
CA ASP A 214 2.41 0.94 1.72
C ASP A 214 2.73 2.06 2.73
N ASN A 215 3.57 3.01 2.33
CA ASN A 215 4.13 4.05 3.16
C ASN A 215 4.81 3.46 4.41
N GLY A 216 4.36 3.75 5.63
CA GLY A 216 4.89 3.17 6.87
C GLY A 216 4.49 1.71 7.10
N GLN A 217 3.44 1.20 6.42
CA GLN A 217 3.02 -0.19 6.54
C GLN A 217 3.88 -1.09 5.63
N ALA A 218 5.03 -1.49 6.14
CA ALA A 218 5.99 -2.33 5.42
C ALA A 218 6.03 -3.79 5.93
N LEU A 219 5.24 -4.12 6.93
CA LEU A 219 5.27 -5.43 7.60
C LEU A 219 4.79 -6.57 6.70
N PHE A 220 3.90 -6.29 5.74
CA PHE A 220 3.36 -7.31 4.83
C PHE A 220 4.25 -7.61 3.63
N ASN A 221 5.18 -6.71 3.29
CA ASN A 221 6.17 -6.95 2.25
C ASN A 221 7.33 -7.79 2.81
N PRO A 222 7.61 -8.98 2.28
CA PRO A 222 8.75 -9.77 2.75
C PRO A 222 10.10 -9.15 2.40
N LEU A 223 10.13 -8.18 1.48
CA LEU A 223 11.31 -7.45 1.04
C LEU A 223 11.13 -5.95 1.31
N VAL A 224 12.16 -5.15 1.06
CA VAL A 224 12.09 -3.69 1.25
C VAL A 224 11.42 -3.05 0.03
N GLY A 225 11.93 -3.31 -1.16
CA GLY A 225 11.38 -2.75 -2.40
C GLY A 225 10.04 -3.36 -2.80
N ASN A 226 9.21 -2.58 -3.49
CA ASN A 226 7.99 -3.04 -4.15
C ASN A 226 8.33 -3.66 -5.52
N LEU A 227 7.34 -4.02 -6.32
CA LEU A 227 7.55 -4.46 -7.70
C LEU A 227 8.14 -3.33 -8.56
N LEU A 228 8.80 -3.68 -9.66
CA LEU A 228 9.36 -2.70 -10.62
C LEU A 228 8.26 -1.78 -11.17
N MET A 229 7.16 -2.34 -11.65
CA MET A 229 5.98 -1.63 -12.07
C MET A 229 4.91 -1.82 -10.98
N ASP A 230 4.92 -0.91 -10.01
CA ASP A 230 4.06 -0.97 -8.83
C ASP A 230 2.69 -0.36 -9.14
N ALA A 231 1.71 -1.22 -9.41
CA ALA A 231 0.34 -0.81 -9.70
C ALA A 231 -0.37 -0.39 -8.39
N PHE A 232 -0.32 0.89 -8.10
CA PHE A 232 -0.92 1.48 -6.91
C PHE A 232 -1.68 2.75 -7.24
N THR A 233 -2.96 2.80 -6.87
CA THR A 233 -3.75 4.03 -6.87
C THR A 233 -4.90 3.96 -5.87
N THR A 234 -5.33 5.12 -5.40
CA THR A 234 -6.58 5.28 -4.66
C THR A 234 -7.55 6.10 -5.51
N GLU A 235 -8.78 5.63 -5.61
CA GLU A 235 -9.84 6.29 -6.39
C GLU A 235 -11.12 6.44 -5.55
N ILE A 236 -11.99 7.35 -5.96
CA ILE A 236 -13.29 7.58 -5.31
C ILE A 236 -14.35 6.86 -6.11
N GLY A 237 -15.14 6.01 -5.44
CA GLY A 237 -16.18 5.24 -6.12
C GLY A 237 -16.81 4.16 -5.26
N GLY A 238 -17.20 3.06 -5.89
CA GLY A 238 -17.80 1.92 -5.23
C GLY A 238 -17.32 0.59 -5.79
N GLU A 239 -17.21 -0.40 -4.91
CA GLU A 239 -16.90 -1.79 -5.22
C GLU A 239 -17.96 -2.72 -4.64
N VAL A 240 -18.28 -3.75 -5.38
CA VAL A 240 -19.17 -4.85 -4.96
C VAL A 240 -18.37 -6.14 -5.03
N TYR A 241 -18.35 -6.88 -3.94
CA TYR A 241 -17.75 -8.21 -3.84
C TYR A 241 -18.83 -9.27 -3.70
N ALA A 242 -18.68 -10.37 -4.40
CA ALA A 242 -19.43 -11.60 -4.19
C ALA A 242 -18.45 -12.73 -3.84
N ARG A 243 -18.66 -13.39 -2.70
CA ARG A 243 -17.75 -14.43 -2.20
C ARG A 243 -18.53 -15.66 -1.75
N THR A 244 -18.09 -16.83 -2.18
CA THR A 244 -18.67 -18.10 -1.74
C THR A 244 -17.68 -19.25 -1.94
N ARG A 245 -17.51 -20.11 -0.92
CA ARG A 245 -16.71 -21.35 -1.00
C ARG A 245 -15.31 -21.15 -1.60
N GLY A 246 -14.63 -20.05 -1.26
CA GLY A 246 -13.33 -19.69 -1.80
C GLY A 246 -13.35 -18.92 -3.12
N PHE A 247 -14.46 -18.89 -3.86
CA PHE A 247 -14.60 -18.07 -5.05
C PHE A 247 -14.84 -16.61 -4.71
N LEU A 248 -14.21 -15.74 -5.47
CA LEU A 248 -14.30 -14.30 -5.38
C LEU A 248 -14.67 -13.73 -6.75
N ALA A 249 -15.65 -12.84 -6.76
CA ALA A 249 -15.91 -11.92 -7.88
C ALA A 249 -16.02 -10.51 -7.33
N MET A 250 -15.43 -9.54 -8.02
CA MET A 250 -15.51 -8.13 -7.68
C MET A 250 -15.72 -7.29 -8.93
N ALA A 251 -16.57 -6.29 -8.83
CA ALA A 251 -16.75 -5.24 -9.83
C ALA A 251 -16.71 -3.87 -9.14
N ALA A 252 -16.05 -2.89 -9.78
CA ALA A 252 -15.98 -1.53 -9.27
C ALA A 252 -16.16 -0.50 -10.39
N VAL A 253 -16.70 0.63 -9.99
CA VAL A 253 -16.78 1.85 -10.80
C VAL A 253 -16.29 3.01 -9.94
N THR A 254 -15.29 3.74 -10.46
CA THR A 254 -14.66 4.86 -9.77
C THR A 254 -14.52 6.09 -10.67
N GLY A 255 -14.05 7.19 -10.11
CA GLY A 255 -13.85 8.43 -10.87
C GLY A 255 -12.65 8.41 -11.83
N GLY A 256 -11.77 7.41 -11.77
CA GLY A 256 -10.59 7.29 -12.64
C GLY A 256 -9.40 8.17 -12.25
N GLU A 257 -9.51 8.97 -11.22
CA GLU A 257 -8.46 9.83 -10.66
C GLU A 257 -8.90 10.43 -9.32
N VAL A 258 -7.93 10.84 -8.49
CA VAL A 258 -8.21 11.32 -7.12
C VAL A 258 -8.64 12.78 -7.08
N ARG A 259 -8.19 13.63 -8.02
CA ARG A 259 -8.37 15.07 -7.97
C ARG A 259 -9.25 15.59 -9.09
N GLY A 260 -10.06 16.61 -8.79
CA GLY A 260 -10.78 17.41 -9.78
C GLY A 260 -11.80 16.65 -10.61
N GLN A 261 -12.46 15.67 -10.04
CA GLN A 261 -13.42 14.78 -10.70
C GLN A 261 -14.54 15.50 -11.45
N VAL A 262 -14.93 16.69 -10.99
CA VAL A 262 -16.07 17.46 -11.55
C VAL A 262 -15.66 18.47 -12.60
N ILE A 263 -14.36 18.73 -12.81
CA ILE A 263 -13.89 19.67 -13.82
C ILE A 263 -13.56 18.96 -15.13
N LYS A 264 -13.71 19.65 -16.26
CA LYS A 264 -13.40 19.17 -17.61
C LYS A 264 -14.04 17.79 -17.92
N PRO A 265 -15.37 17.67 -17.82
CA PRO A 265 -16.07 16.38 -17.94
C PRO A 265 -15.83 15.69 -19.28
N GLU A 266 -15.58 16.46 -20.35
CA GLU A 266 -15.28 15.93 -21.70
C GLU A 266 -13.91 15.17 -21.77
N GLN A 267 -13.02 15.42 -20.81
CA GLN A 267 -11.69 14.77 -20.72
C GLN A 267 -11.66 13.61 -19.73
N ARG A 268 -12.81 13.22 -19.18
CA ARG A 268 -12.93 12.20 -18.14
C ARG A 268 -13.85 11.08 -18.54
N SER A 269 -13.60 9.91 -18.01
CA SER A 269 -14.49 8.76 -17.99
C SER A 269 -14.30 8.01 -16.68
N PRO A 270 -15.32 7.29 -16.19
CA PRO A 270 -15.13 6.38 -15.07
C PRO A 270 -14.04 5.36 -15.36
N SER A 271 -13.39 4.90 -14.30
CA SER A 271 -12.64 3.64 -14.33
C SER A 271 -13.58 2.49 -14.01
N VAL A 272 -13.36 1.39 -14.70
CA VAL A 272 -14.04 0.12 -14.44
C VAL A 272 -12.99 -0.91 -14.03
N ILE A 273 -13.21 -1.58 -12.91
CA ILE A 273 -12.32 -2.60 -12.38
C ILE A 273 -13.12 -3.89 -12.21
N GLY A 274 -12.52 -5.01 -12.57
CA GLY A 274 -13.08 -6.34 -12.34
C GLY A 274 -12.02 -7.27 -11.79
N LYS A 275 -12.41 -8.17 -10.88
CA LYS A 275 -11.54 -9.21 -10.35
C LYS A 275 -12.31 -10.50 -10.17
N LEU A 276 -11.72 -11.59 -10.59
CA LEU A 276 -12.23 -12.94 -10.37
C LEU A 276 -11.12 -13.79 -9.76
N GLY A 277 -11.48 -14.73 -8.92
CA GLY A 277 -10.48 -15.61 -8.34
C GLY A 277 -11.03 -16.70 -7.44
N TYR A 278 -10.10 -17.51 -6.98
CA TYR A 278 -10.30 -18.52 -5.97
C TYR A 278 -9.22 -18.42 -4.92
N ASP A 279 -9.57 -18.54 -3.65
CA ASP A 279 -8.69 -18.59 -2.49
C ASP A 279 -9.22 -19.62 -1.50
N GLY A 280 -8.51 -20.72 -1.33
CA GLY A 280 -8.97 -21.81 -0.49
C GLY A 280 -7.85 -22.66 0.09
N GLN A 281 -8.13 -23.19 1.30
CA GLN A 281 -7.36 -24.24 1.93
C GLN A 281 -7.79 -25.57 1.31
N ILE A 282 -7.00 -26.11 0.36
CA ILE A 282 -7.34 -27.35 -0.36
C ILE A 282 -6.85 -28.63 0.33
N ALA A 283 -5.89 -28.49 1.26
CA ALA A 283 -5.45 -29.55 2.16
C ALA A 283 -4.97 -28.91 3.48
N PRO A 284 -4.78 -29.67 4.58
CA PRO A 284 -4.41 -29.10 5.90
C PRO A 284 -3.23 -28.13 5.87
N ASP A 285 -2.24 -28.38 5.04
CA ASP A 285 -1.02 -27.57 4.94
C ASP A 285 -0.93 -26.78 3.62
N LEU A 286 -1.94 -26.88 2.72
CA LEU A 286 -1.88 -26.33 1.37
C LEU A 286 -3.03 -25.35 1.10
N ARG A 287 -2.68 -24.07 0.99
CA ARG A 287 -3.56 -22.99 0.49
C ARG A 287 -3.16 -22.62 -0.93
N VAL A 288 -4.15 -22.47 -1.79
CA VAL A 288 -3.97 -22.00 -3.16
C VAL A 288 -4.88 -20.82 -3.40
N ARG A 289 -4.29 -19.77 -3.97
CA ARG A 289 -5.04 -18.63 -4.48
C ARG A 289 -4.63 -18.34 -5.92
N LEU A 290 -5.60 -18.07 -6.77
CA LEU A 290 -5.39 -17.60 -8.13
C LEU A 290 -6.41 -16.51 -8.42
N THR A 291 -5.94 -15.34 -8.79
CA THR A 291 -6.80 -14.21 -9.16
C THR A 291 -6.41 -13.63 -10.50
N GLY A 292 -7.38 -13.06 -11.20
CA GLY A 292 -7.20 -12.24 -12.38
C GLY A 292 -7.95 -10.92 -12.21
N SER A 293 -7.30 -9.81 -12.51
CA SER A 293 -7.90 -8.47 -12.43
C SER A 293 -7.78 -7.72 -13.74
N VAL A 294 -8.74 -6.86 -14.02
CA VAL A 294 -8.74 -5.93 -15.16
C VAL A 294 -9.03 -4.52 -14.65
N TYR A 295 -8.39 -3.54 -15.27
CA TYR A 295 -8.61 -2.11 -15.04
C TYR A 295 -8.73 -1.38 -16.37
N LYS A 296 -9.72 -0.48 -16.50
CA LYS A 296 -9.87 0.31 -17.71
C LYS A 296 -10.39 1.71 -17.39
N THR A 297 -9.67 2.74 -17.87
CA THR A 297 -10.17 4.10 -18.01
C THR A 297 -9.87 4.60 -19.43
N SER A 298 -10.87 5.19 -20.08
CA SER A 298 -10.73 5.64 -21.48
C SER A 298 -10.23 7.08 -21.58
N LYS A 299 -10.50 7.90 -20.57
CA LYS A 299 -10.09 9.30 -20.47
C LYS A 299 -9.84 9.67 -19.03
N SER A 300 -8.68 10.23 -18.74
CA SER A 300 -8.33 10.82 -17.45
C SER A 300 -7.49 12.07 -17.67
N ILE A 301 -7.53 13.00 -16.74
CA ILE A 301 -6.62 14.15 -16.72
C ILE A 301 -5.29 13.72 -16.08
N SER A 302 -5.33 12.83 -15.09
CA SER A 302 -4.15 12.39 -14.34
C SER A 302 -4.39 11.01 -13.71
N ASN A 303 -4.35 9.93 -14.52
CA ASN A 303 -4.39 8.57 -13.98
C ASN A 303 -3.09 8.26 -13.23
N THR A 304 -3.19 7.64 -12.07
CA THR A 304 -2.06 7.39 -11.18
C THR A 304 -1.76 5.90 -10.94
N LEU A 305 -2.43 4.97 -11.63
CA LEU A 305 -2.26 3.52 -11.40
C LEU A 305 -0.79 3.07 -11.48
N TYR A 306 -0.02 3.65 -12.40
CA TYR A 306 1.39 3.29 -12.61
C TYR A 306 2.35 4.46 -12.34
N THR A 307 2.08 5.25 -11.32
CA THR A 307 2.97 6.34 -10.90
C THR A 307 3.75 6.03 -9.61
N GLY A 308 3.60 4.82 -9.09
CA GLY A 308 4.23 4.38 -7.85
C GLY A 308 3.50 4.84 -6.58
N SER A 309 4.08 4.57 -5.43
CA SER A 309 3.56 4.96 -4.13
C SER A 309 3.58 6.47 -3.92
N ARG A 310 2.62 7.03 -3.18
CA ARG A 310 2.63 8.45 -2.80
C ARG A 310 3.83 8.85 -1.97
N ALA A 311 4.36 7.94 -1.15
CA ALA A 311 5.58 8.13 -0.36
C ALA A 311 6.86 8.07 -1.19
N GLY A 312 6.79 7.56 -2.43
CA GLY A 312 7.94 7.34 -3.29
C GLY A 312 8.50 5.92 -3.18
N SER A 313 9.62 5.69 -3.85
CA SER A 313 10.31 4.41 -3.84
C SER A 313 11.09 4.19 -2.54
N ARG A 314 11.60 2.96 -2.38
CA ARG A 314 12.42 2.55 -1.23
C ARG A 314 13.93 2.66 -1.48
N TYR A 315 14.33 3.03 -2.70
CA TYR A 315 15.74 3.22 -3.08
C TYR A 315 15.98 4.68 -3.41
N TYR A 316 16.60 5.40 -2.48
CA TYR A 316 16.74 6.85 -2.60
C TYR A 316 17.84 7.24 -3.56
N TYR A 317 17.51 8.12 -4.50
CA TYR A 317 18.42 8.76 -5.48
C TYR A 317 19.21 7.79 -6.38
N VAL A 318 18.73 6.56 -6.58
CA VAL A 318 19.39 5.63 -7.50
C VAL A 318 19.11 6.01 -8.94
N VAL A 319 20.16 6.14 -9.76
CA VAL A 319 20.10 6.50 -11.18
C VAL A 319 19.35 7.83 -11.39
N GLU A 320 19.69 8.83 -10.59
CA GLU A 320 19.14 10.19 -10.67
C GLU A 320 20.22 11.21 -11.02
N ALA A 321 19.80 12.33 -11.64
CA ALA A 321 20.67 13.41 -12.05
C ALA A 321 21.17 14.25 -10.84
N PRO A 322 22.28 15.03 -10.99
CA PRO A 322 22.82 15.84 -9.87
C PRO A 322 21.87 16.87 -9.30
N ASN A 323 20.87 17.31 -10.03
CA ASN A 323 19.86 18.27 -9.60
C ASN A 323 18.59 17.60 -9.02
N ALA A 324 18.63 16.29 -8.78
CA ALA A 324 17.51 15.55 -8.19
C ALA A 324 17.15 16.08 -6.81
N THR A 325 15.84 16.12 -6.54
CA THR A 325 15.27 16.49 -5.23
C THR A 325 14.32 15.41 -4.76
N GLU A 326 14.17 15.23 -3.46
CA GLU A 326 13.28 14.21 -2.91
C GLU A 326 11.83 14.37 -3.43
N ALA A 327 11.31 15.59 -3.46
CA ALA A 327 9.95 15.87 -3.91
C ALA A 327 9.70 15.51 -5.39
N ALA A 328 10.68 15.73 -6.27
CA ALA A 328 10.54 15.50 -7.71
C ALA A 328 10.97 14.08 -8.13
N GLN A 329 12.00 13.50 -7.49
CA GLN A 329 12.60 12.21 -7.81
C GLN A 329 12.34 11.12 -6.76
N ALA A 330 11.21 11.21 -6.06
CA ALA A 330 10.85 10.25 -5.00
C ALA A 330 10.58 8.81 -5.50
N TRP A 331 10.61 8.57 -6.81
CA TRP A 331 10.29 7.26 -7.40
C TRP A 331 11.51 6.59 -8.05
N SER A 332 12.68 6.87 -7.53
CA SER A 332 13.93 6.29 -8.02
C SER A 332 13.88 4.76 -8.08
N GLY A 333 14.35 4.20 -9.17
CA GLY A 333 14.35 2.76 -9.41
C GLY A 333 13.02 2.16 -9.87
N ASP A 334 11.90 2.88 -9.84
CA ASP A 334 10.61 2.39 -10.31
C ASP A 334 10.46 2.53 -11.84
N VAL A 335 9.73 1.60 -12.44
CA VAL A 335 9.27 1.69 -13.83
C VAL A 335 7.89 2.32 -13.85
N ARG A 336 7.79 3.51 -14.42
CA ARG A 336 6.56 4.28 -14.56
C ARG A 336 6.21 4.47 -16.04
N PRO A 337 5.24 3.73 -16.58
CA PRO A 337 4.81 3.84 -17.97
C PRO A 337 4.33 5.23 -18.40
N GLY A 338 3.85 6.06 -17.45
CA GLY A 338 3.37 7.41 -17.75
C GLY A 338 2.00 7.46 -18.44
N PHE A 339 1.13 6.51 -18.16
CA PHE A 339 -0.21 6.40 -18.74
C PHE A 339 -1.23 7.33 -18.07
N GLY A 340 -0.96 8.63 -18.06
CA GLY A 340 -1.81 9.60 -17.35
C GLY A 340 -3.19 9.84 -17.97
N LYS A 341 -3.41 9.52 -19.27
CA LYS A 341 -4.66 9.83 -19.99
C LYS A 341 -5.57 8.63 -20.20
N LYS A 342 -5.00 7.49 -20.56
CA LYS A 342 -5.74 6.27 -20.91
C LYS A 342 -4.98 5.06 -20.41
N VAL A 343 -5.68 4.14 -19.75
CA VAL A 343 -5.12 2.88 -19.27
C VAL A 343 -6.10 1.74 -19.56
N THR A 344 -5.57 0.64 -20.05
CA THR A 344 -6.21 -0.67 -20.04
C THR A 344 -5.17 -1.66 -19.57
N ALA A 345 -5.44 -2.35 -18.48
CA ALA A 345 -4.48 -3.26 -17.87
C ALA A 345 -5.17 -4.54 -17.37
N TRP A 346 -4.39 -5.61 -17.34
CA TRP A 346 -4.79 -6.86 -16.70
C TRP A 346 -3.61 -7.45 -15.96
N VAL A 347 -3.90 -8.18 -14.89
CA VAL A 347 -2.91 -8.90 -14.08
C VAL A 347 -3.46 -10.22 -13.60
N VAL A 348 -2.59 -11.24 -13.57
CA VAL A 348 -2.87 -12.56 -12.98
C VAL A 348 -1.86 -12.81 -11.85
N ASN A 349 -2.38 -13.19 -10.69
CA ASN A 349 -1.58 -13.46 -9.50
C ASN A 349 -1.87 -14.87 -8.97
N PRO A 350 -0.98 -15.84 -9.20
CA PRO A 350 -0.97 -17.09 -8.46
C PRO A 350 -0.29 -16.92 -7.10
N PHE A 351 -0.86 -17.54 -6.06
CA PHE A 351 -0.25 -17.68 -4.75
C PHE A 351 -0.45 -19.09 -4.22
N ILE A 352 0.63 -19.67 -3.71
CA ILE A 352 0.63 -20.98 -3.08
C ILE A 352 1.31 -20.86 -1.73
N LYS A 353 0.67 -21.41 -0.69
CA LYS A 353 1.29 -21.56 0.63
C LYS A 353 1.23 -23.03 1.03
N TYR A 354 2.42 -23.62 1.22
CA TYR A 354 2.56 -24.97 1.73
C TYR A 354 3.47 -24.98 2.94
N ARG A 355 2.90 -25.20 4.13
CA ARG A 355 3.63 -25.07 5.40
C ARG A 355 4.32 -23.70 5.53
N GLY A 356 5.67 -23.69 5.66
CA GLY A 356 6.45 -22.45 5.69
C GLY A 356 6.75 -21.82 4.33
N LEU A 357 6.55 -22.53 3.22
CA LEU A 357 6.83 -22.03 1.87
C LEU A 357 5.65 -21.22 1.34
N GLU A 358 5.93 -20.02 0.83
CA GLU A 358 5.01 -19.16 0.09
C GLU A 358 5.61 -18.86 -1.27
N LEU A 359 4.84 -19.06 -2.33
CA LEU A 359 5.17 -18.67 -3.70
C LEU A 359 4.12 -17.68 -4.18
N PHE A 360 4.57 -16.56 -4.73
CA PHE A 360 3.69 -15.55 -5.31
C PHE A 360 4.19 -15.17 -6.71
N GLY A 361 3.26 -14.98 -7.64
CA GLY A 361 3.54 -14.58 -9.01
C GLY A 361 2.75 -13.34 -9.43
N ASN A 362 3.33 -12.57 -10.37
CA ASN A 362 2.66 -11.46 -11.03
C ASN A 362 2.94 -11.54 -12.53
N VAL A 363 1.88 -11.63 -13.31
CA VAL A 363 1.92 -11.55 -14.79
C VAL A 363 0.97 -10.45 -15.20
N GLU A 364 1.51 -9.36 -15.75
CA GLU A 364 0.76 -8.12 -15.96
C GLU A 364 1.08 -7.52 -17.33
N GLU A 365 0.05 -6.99 -17.97
CA GLU A 365 0.19 -6.14 -19.15
C GLU A 365 -0.65 -4.88 -18.99
N ALA A 366 -0.02 -3.73 -19.25
CA ALA A 366 -0.66 -2.43 -19.24
C ALA A 366 -0.48 -1.75 -20.60
N LYS A 367 -1.57 -1.24 -21.16
CA LYS A 367 -1.61 -0.49 -22.41
C LYS A 367 -2.25 0.87 -22.19
N GLY A 368 -1.58 1.92 -22.64
CA GLY A 368 -2.09 3.27 -22.43
C GLY A 368 -1.23 4.34 -23.05
N ARG A 369 -1.53 5.59 -22.71
CA ARG A 369 -0.82 6.78 -23.18
C ARG A 369 -0.93 7.96 -22.24
N SER A 370 0.01 8.87 -22.35
CA SER A 370 -0.05 10.19 -21.73
C SER A 370 -0.97 11.16 -22.50
N ALA A 371 -1.15 12.37 -21.98
CA ALA A 371 -1.96 13.42 -22.66
C ALA A 371 -1.35 13.90 -23.97
N THR A 372 -0.04 13.81 -24.14
CA THR A 372 0.71 14.30 -25.31
C THR A 372 0.89 13.24 -26.40
N GLU A 373 0.50 12.00 -26.16
CA GLU A 373 0.64 10.89 -27.09
C GLU A 373 -0.63 10.66 -27.92
N VAL A 374 -0.43 10.30 -29.19
CA VAL A 374 -1.52 9.94 -30.12
C VAL A 374 -1.83 8.45 -30.06
N SER A 375 -0.82 7.61 -29.94
CA SER A 375 -0.92 6.14 -29.93
C SER A 375 -0.68 5.57 -28.53
N ASP A 376 -1.28 4.43 -28.27
CA ASP A 376 -1.07 3.68 -27.01
C ASP A 376 0.27 2.93 -27.08
N ARG A 377 0.99 2.86 -25.95
CA ARG A 377 2.17 2.03 -25.72
C ARG A 377 1.80 0.87 -24.81
N THR A 378 2.63 -0.18 -24.83
CA THR A 378 2.43 -1.37 -23.99
C THR A 378 3.63 -1.57 -23.06
N TRP A 379 3.35 -1.94 -21.80
CA TRP A 379 4.30 -2.43 -20.85
C TRP A 379 3.86 -3.79 -20.32
N LYS A 380 4.82 -4.69 -20.17
CA LYS A 380 4.62 -6.02 -19.57
C LYS A 380 5.49 -6.14 -18.34
N HIS A 381 4.95 -6.78 -17.30
CA HIS A 381 5.65 -6.99 -16.06
C HIS A 381 5.47 -8.43 -15.58
N TYR A 382 6.59 -9.06 -15.25
CA TYR A 382 6.64 -10.40 -14.72
C TYR A 382 7.41 -10.39 -13.41
N ALA A 383 6.85 -11.01 -12.36
CA ALA A 383 7.55 -11.18 -11.10
C ALA A 383 7.25 -12.55 -10.50
N GLY A 384 8.27 -13.12 -9.86
CA GLY A 384 8.16 -14.29 -9.03
C GLY A 384 8.80 -14.04 -7.67
N GLU A 385 8.11 -14.41 -6.61
CA GLU A 385 8.57 -14.27 -5.22
C GLU A 385 8.44 -15.61 -4.50
N ALA A 386 9.48 -15.96 -3.74
CA ALA A 386 9.48 -17.10 -2.85
C ALA A 386 9.86 -16.64 -1.43
N VAL A 387 9.11 -17.11 -0.42
CA VAL A 387 9.37 -16.86 0.99
C VAL A 387 9.32 -18.19 1.71
N TYR A 388 10.32 -18.45 2.57
CA TYR A 388 10.26 -19.58 3.48
C TYR A 388 10.33 -19.10 4.93
N ARG A 389 9.28 -19.44 5.72
CA ARG A 389 9.11 -19.02 7.11
C ARG A 389 9.43 -20.15 8.06
N PHE A 390 10.23 -19.83 9.08
CA PHE A 390 10.66 -20.73 10.15
C PHE A 390 9.98 -20.35 11.47
N PHE A 391 10.02 -21.25 12.44
CA PHE A 391 9.65 -21.00 13.84
C PHE A 391 8.29 -20.31 14.01
N GLY A 392 7.26 -20.83 13.34
CA GLY A 392 5.92 -20.23 13.45
C GLY A 392 5.78 -18.81 12.83
N ASN A 393 6.52 -18.52 11.77
CA ASN A 393 6.65 -17.25 11.06
C ASN A 393 7.61 -16.22 11.70
N GLN A 394 8.35 -16.58 12.76
CA GLN A 394 9.21 -15.64 13.45
C GLN A 394 10.42 -15.19 12.59
N LEU A 395 11.00 -16.12 11.84
CA LEU A 395 12.13 -15.84 10.93
C LEU A 395 11.75 -16.25 9.52
N TYR A 396 12.22 -15.52 8.51
CA TYR A 396 12.04 -15.92 7.11
C TYR A 396 13.23 -15.51 6.24
N VAL A 397 13.39 -16.24 5.15
CA VAL A 397 14.20 -15.86 3.99
C VAL A 397 13.28 -15.64 2.80
N ALA A 398 13.64 -14.72 1.91
CA ALA A 398 12.85 -14.35 0.75
C ALA A 398 13.73 -14.07 -0.46
N GLY A 399 13.15 -14.23 -1.64
CA GLY A 399 13.75 -13.79 -2.88
C GLY A 399 12.70 -13.40 -3.89
N ARG A 400 12.95 -12.33 -4.65
CA ARG A 400 12.08 -11.86 -5.72
C ARG A 400 12.90 -11.56 -6.97
N TYR A 401 12.36 -11.94 -8.14
CA TYR A 401 12.86 -11.55 -9.42
C TYR A 401 11.77 -10.83 -10.19
N ASN A 402 12.10 -9.68 -10.79
CA ASN A 402 11.18 -8.82 -11.55
C ASN A 402 11.76 -8.54 -12.92
N VAL A 403 10.91 -8.50 -13.95
CA VAL A 403 11.23 -7.98 -15.28
C VAL A 403 10.09 -7.11 -15.76
N ALA A 404 10.39 -5.86 -16.10
CA ALA A 404 9.46 -4.94 -16.76
C ALA A 404 10.00 -4.61 -18.15
N LYS A 405 9.16 -4.75 -19.19
CA LYS A 405 9.53 -4.51 -20.58
C LYS A 405 8.47 -3.69 -21.30
N GLY A 406 8.89 -2.66 -22.02
CA GLY A 406 7.96 -1.81 -22.75
C GLY A 406 8.59 -0.63 -23.45
N GLN A 407 7.74 0.21 -24.02
CA GLN A 407 8.16 1.37 -24.80
C GLN A 407 8.12 2.65 -23.98
N LEU A 408 9.19 3.43 -24.02
CA LEU A 408 9.24 4.79 -23.51
C LEU A 408 8.50 5.75 -24.44
N GLN A 409 8.05 6.87 -23.89
CA GLN A 409 7.40 7.92 -24.67
C GLN A 409 8.38 8.49 -25.72
N GLY A 410 7.97 8.50 -27.00
CA GLY A 410 8.78 9.04 -28.09
C GLY A 410 9.95 8.17 -28.51
N ILE A 411 10.12 6.97 -27.93
CA ILE A 411 11.23 6.05 -28.22
C ILE A 411 10.67 4.74 -28.78
N SER A 412 11.15 4.37 -30.00
CA SER A 412 10.62 3.22 -30.73
C SER A 412 11.06 1.85 -30.20
N PRO A 413 12.35 1.60 -29.85
CA PRO A 413 12.71 0.29 -29.28
C PRO A 413 12.09 0.07 -27.90
N GLU A 414 11.79 -1.19 -27.60
CA GLU A 414 11.42 -1.58 -26.23
C GLU A 414 12.66 -1.53 -25.35
N VAL A 415 12.47 -1.09 -24.10
CA VAL A 415 13.48 -1.13 -23.04
C VAL A 415 13.13 -2.20 -22.04
N THR A 416 14.14 -2.72 -21.33
CA THR A 416 13.97 -3.75 -20.31
C THR A 416 14.61 -3.27 -19.00
N VAL A 417 13.91 -3.50 -17.91
CA VAL A 417 14.44 -3.33 -16.55
C VAL A 417 14.24 -4.64 -15.79
N ASN A 418 15.31 -5.13 -15.17
CA ASN A 418 15.24 -6.33 -14.36
C ASN A 418 15.82 -6.09 -12.96
N ARG A 419 15.26 -6.76 -11.95
CA ARG A 419 15.67 -6.63 -10.56
C ARG A 419 15.63 -7.98 -9.87
N ILE A 420 16.70 -8.27 -9.12
CA ILE A 420 16.77 -9.40 -8.20
C ILE A 420 16.91 -8.88 -6.77
N GLN A 421 16.19 -9.49 -5.84
CA GLN A 421 16.08 -9.06 -4.45
C GLN A 421 16.10 -10.29 -3.52
N PRO A 422 17.28 -10.85 -3.16
CA PRO A 422 17.38 -11.76 -2.04
C PRO A 422 17.31 -10.99 -0.71
N GLY A 423 16.67 -11.58 0.30
CA GLY A 423 16.51 -10.93 1.60
C GLY A 423 15.92 -11.86 2.65
N GLY A 424 15.50 -11.27 3.74
CA GLY A 424 14.83 -11.97 4.83
C GLY A 424 14.48 -11.04 5.97
N GLY A 425 13.81 -11.57 6.97
CA GLY A 425 13.39 -10.76 8.10
C GLY A 425 13.09 -11.60 9.34
N TRP A 426 13.03 -10.89 10.44
CA TRP A 426 12.80 -11.41 11.77
C TRP A 426 11.70 -10.62 12.46
N PHE A 427 10.62 -11.30 12.83
CA PHE A 427 9.59 -10.77 13.71
C PHE A 427 10.07 -10.91 15.16
N LEU A 428 10.53 -9.82 15.74
CA LEU A 428 10.90 -9.77 17.15
C LEU A 428 9.67 -9.98 18.03
N THR A 429 8.55 -9.37 17.62
CA THR A 429 7.19 -9.57 18.16
C THR A 429 6.21 -9.60 17.01
N GLN A 430 4.92 -9.79 17.27
CA GLN A 430 3.89 -9.66 16.22
C GLN A 430 3.79 -8.26 15.61
N ASN A 431 4.28 -7.24 16.30
CA ASN A 431 4.19 -5.82 15.95
C ASN A 431 5.51 -5.22 15.48
N LEU A 432 6.64 -5.90 15.73
CA LEU A 432 7.98 -5.39 15.45
C LEU A 432 8.73 -6.36 14.56
N MET A 433 9.21 -5.87 13.41
CA MET A 433 9.98 -6.63 12.44
C MET A 433 11.25 -5.88 12.05
N ALA A 434 12.36 -6.61 11.92
CA ALA A 434 13.56 -6.18 11.23
C ALA A 434 13.73 -7.01 9.96
N LYS A 435 14.08 -6.38 8.84
CA LYS A 435 14.38 -7.09 7.59
C LYS A 435 15.56 -6.46 6.87
N ALA A 436 16.21 -7.26 6.04
CA ALA A 436 17.30 -6.84 5.20
C ALA A 436 17.10 -7.40 3.79
N GLU A 437 17.51 -6.60 2.81
CA GLU A 437 17.46 -6.93 1.40
C GLU A 437 18.79 -6.55 0.75
N TYR A 438 19.29 -7.40 -0.12
CA TYR A 438 20.23 -7.00 -1.16
C TYR A 438 19.46 -6.80 -2.46
N VAL A 439 19.68 -5.71 -3.15
CA VAL A 439 19.03 -5.40 -4.41
C VAL A 439 20.09 -5.26 -5.51
N GLN A 440 19.80 -5.79 -6.69
CA GLN A 440 20.50 -5.47 -7.91
C GLN A 440 19.47 -5.20 -9.01
N GLN A 441 19.58 -4.03 -9.65
CA GLN A 441 18.73 -3.64 -10.78
C GLN A 441 19.57 -3.23 -11.96
N LYS A 442 19.13 -3.64 -13.15
CA LYS A 442 19.79 -3.31 -14.43
C LYS A 442 18.78 -2.72 -15.40
N TYR A 443 19.27 -1.79 -16.20
CA TYR A 443 18.52 -1.13 -17.28
C TYR A 443 19.15 -1.52 -18.63
N GLU A 444 18.36 -2.12 -19.50
CA GLU A 444 18.83 -2.67 -20.78
C GLU A 444 18.06 -2.02 -21.94
N ASP A 445 18.73 -1.83 -23.06
CA ASP A 445 18.19 -1.28 -24.31
C ASP A 445 17.75 0.19 -24.22
N PHE A 446 18.17 0.92 -23.18
CA PHE A 446 17.93 2.36 -23.09
C PHE A 446 18.85 3.12 -24.04
N PRO A 447 18.34 4.18 -24.72
CA PRO A 447 19.17 5.03 -25.62
C PRO A 447 20.34 5.62 -24.85
N VAL A 448 21.45 5.84 -25.55
CA VAL A 448 22.66 6.49 -24.99
C VAL A 448 22.41 7.91 -24.48
N THR A 449 21.34 8.56 -24.94
CA THR A 449 20.90 9.89 -24.51
C THR A 449 20.05 9.88 -23.25
N ASP A 450 19.68 8.71 -22.74
CA ASP A 450 18.88 8.55 -21.51
C ASP A 450 19.82 8.23 -20.33
N ILE A 451 19.61 8.86 -19.17
CA ILE A 451 20.41 8.64 -17.96
C ILE A 451 20.46 7.16 -17.56
N ARG A 452 19.46 6.37 -17.97
CA ARG A 452 19.35 4.93 -17.70
C ARG A 452 20.12 4.06 -18.70
N SER A 453 20.88 4.65 -19.65
CA SER A 453 21.68 3.88 -20.61
C SER A 453 22.68 2.98 -19.91
N LYS A 454 22.51 1.65 -20.03
CA LYS A 454 23.28 0.61 -19.33
C LYS A 454 23.42 0.86 -17.81
N ALA A 455 22.46 1.56 -17.24
CA ALA A 455 22.51 1.86 -15.82
C ALA A 455 22.32 0.62 -14.98
N LYS A 456 22.93 0.65 -13.80
CA LYS A 456 22.82 -0.38 -12.77
C LYS A 456 22.87 0.27 -11.40
N PHE A 457 22.13 -0.29 -10.46
CA PHE A 457 22.40 -0.04 -9.04
C PHE A 457 22.36 -1.34 -8.26
N GLU A 458 23.14 -1.41 -7.19
CA GLU A 458 23.15 -2.56 -6.32
C GLU A 458 23.60 -2.20 -4.90
N GLY A 459 23.17 -2.97 -3.93
CA GLY A 459 23.55 -2.78 -2.54
C GLY A 459 22.57 -3.36 -1.55
N ALA A 460 22.73 -2.98 -0.29
CA ALA A 460 21.94 -3.50 0.82
C ALA A 460 21.05 -2.40 1.43
N VAL A 461 19.86 -2.79 1.83
CA VAL A 461 18.92 -1.96 2.61
C VAL A 461 18.48 -2.76 3.84
N ILE A 462 18.48 -2.12 4.99
CA ILE A 462 17.94 -2.65 6.25
C ILE A 462 16.73 -1.80 6.62
N GLU A 463 15.66 -2.45 7.06
CA GLU A 463 14.42 -1.76 7.44
C GLU A 463 13.92 -2.30 8.78
N ALA A 464 13.58 -1.38 9.69
CA ALA A 464 12.84 -1.67 10.91
C ALA A 464 11.39 -1.20 10.75
N VAL A 465 10.45 -2.05 11.15
CA VAL A 465 9.01 -1.82 10.99
C VAL A 465 8.31 -2.06 12.31
N VAL A 466 7.50 -1.10 12.73
CA VAL A 466 6.53 -1.25 13.82
C VAL A 466 5.14 -1.09 13.24
N SER A 467 4.18 -1.98 13.61
CA SER A 467 2.79 -1.86 13.15
C SER A 467 1.83 -2.54 14.12
N PHE A 468 0.77 -1.84 14.50
CA PHE A 468 -0.21 -2.29 15.49
C PHE A 468 -1.60 -1.72 15.23
#